data_f88a0c0750c1ad1436d3932280b1f791
#
_entry.id   f88a0c0750c1ad1436d3932280b1f791
#
_cell.length_a   1.000
_cell.length_b   1.000
_cell.length_c   1.000
_cell.angle_alpha   90.00
_cell.angle_beta   90.00
_cell.angle_gamma   90.00
#
_symmetry.space_group_name_H-M   'P 1'
#
loop_
_entity.id
_entity.type
_entity.pdbx_description
1 polymer ?
#
loop_
_entity_poly.entity_id
_entity_poly.type
_entity_poly.pdbx_seq_one_letter_code
_entity_poly.pdbx_strand_id
1 'polypeptide(L)'
;AAERITIFGREETSASPPRRLAQGVGLLSENRKEEGLMLQRSLAENLTATRPVAHRGSGWLFRGRERSLTREWISKLSVRARDPEQAIGELSGGNQQKIALGRLLHHDAKILLLDEPTRGIDVGSKAQIYRLTGELAAQGKAVLFVSSYIPELLGVCDTIGVMCRGKLAATRPAAEWTEHTLMEAAIGTI
;
A
#
# COMPACT_ATOMS: atom_id res chain seq x y z
N ALA A 1 18.16 -4.49 15.34
CA ALA A 1 17.04 -5.43 15.53
C ALA A 1 15.88 -4.63 16.11
N ALA A 2 14.66 -4.85 15.61
CA ALA A 2 13.48 -4.26 16.25
C ALA A 2 13.35 -4.89 17.64
N GLU A 3 13.41 -4.06 18.67
CA GLU A 3 13.39 -4.56 20.05
C GLU A 3 12.00 -5.12 20.40
N ARG A 4 10.95 -4.51 19.84
CA ARG A 4 9.57 -4.93 20.09
C ARG A 4 8.62 -4.49 18.98
N ILE A 5 7.77 -5.40 18.52
CA ILE A 5 6.66 -5.09 17.60
C ILE A 5 5.36 -5.51 18.26
N THR A 6 4.40 -4.61 18.34
CA THR A 6 3.06 -4.89 18.88
C THR A 6 2.02 -4.65 17.79
N ILE A 7 1.17 -5.65 17.52
CA ILE A 7 0.09 -5.58 16.54
C ILE A 7 -1.22 -5.93 17.24
N PHE A 8 -2.20 -5.01 17.19
CA PHE A 8 -3.48 -5.14 17.90
C PHE A 8 -3.33 -5.53 19.38
N GLY A 9 -2.36 -4.90 20.09
CA GLY A 9 -2.09 -5.14 21.50
C GLY A 9 -1.35 -6.45 21.82
N ARG A 10 -0.98 -7.23 20.81
CA ARG A 10 -0.20 -8.47 20.97
C ARG A 10 1.24 -8.26 20.56
N GLU A 11 2.14 -8.69 21.41
CA GLU A 11 3.57 -8.66 21.13
C GLU A 11 3.94 -9.75 20.11
N GLU A 12 4.71 -9.36 19.11
CA GLU A 12 5.13 -10.22 17.99
C GLU A 12 6.65 -10.21 17.90
N THR A 13 7.28 -11.37 18.13
CA THR A 13 8.75 -11.50 18.12
C THR A 13 9.30 -11.81 16.73
N SER A 14 8.59 -12.59 15.93
CA SER A 14 8.95 -12.95 14.56
C SER A 14 7.70 -13.38 13.80
N ALA A 15 7.59 -12.99 12.53
CA ALA A 15 6.53 -13.53 11.69
C ALA A 15 6.94 -13.53 10.20
N SER A 16 6.60 -14.62 9.52
CA SER A 16 6.70 -14.69 8.06
C SER A 16 5.66 -13.78 7.38
N PRO A 17 5.88 -13.37 6.11
CA PRO A 17 4.91 -12.58 5.36
C PRO A 17 3.48 -13.18 5.36
N PRO A 18 3.27 -14.50 5.18
CA PRO A 18 1.93 -15.08 5.26
C PRO A 18 1.26 -14.87 6.62
N ARG A 19 2.01 -14.94 7.72
CA ARG A 19 1.47 -14.68 9.06
C ARG A 19 1.09 -13.21 9.23
N ARG A 20 1.89 -12.27 8.71
CA ARG A 20 1.55 -10.84 8.73
C ARG A 20 0.29 -10.55 7.92
N LEU A 21 0.16 -11.15 6.74
CA LEU A 21 -1.06 -11.06 5.96
C LEU A 21 -2.27 -11.58 6.74
N ALA A 22 -2.16 -12.75 7.35
CA ALA A 22 -3.26 -13.33 8.18
C ALA A 22 -3.64 -12.43 9.37
N GLN A 23 -2.71 -11.63 9.88
CA GLN A 23 -2.95 -10.62 10.91
C GLN A 23 -3.59 -9.32 10.35
N GLY A 24 -3.81 -9.23 9.04
CA GLY A 24 -4.35 -8.04 8.40
C GLY A 24 -3.32 -6.93 8.14
N VAL A 25 -2.03 -7.26 8.10
CA VAL A 25 -0.96 -6.32 7.71
C VAL A 25 -0.67 -6.50 6.23
N GLY A 26 -0.76 -5.44 5.45
CA GLY A 26 -0.45 -5.42 4.02
C GLY A 26 0.71 -4.47 3.72
N LEU A 27 1.63 -4.89 2.85
CA LEU A 27 2.76 -4.10 2.38
C LEU A 27 2.62 -3.78 0.89
N LEU A 28 2.78 -2.52 0.55
CA LEU A 28 3.02 -2.02 -0.80
C LEU A 28 4.50 -1.65 -0.90
N SER A 29 5.27 -2.40 -1.69
CA SER A 29 6.72 -2.16 -1.88
C SER A 29 6.97 -1.00 -2.84
N GLU A 30 8.04 -0.25 -2.61
CA GLU A 30 8.58 0.75 -3.53
C GLU A 30 8.85 0.14 -4.91
N ASN A 31 9.47 -1.04 -4.95
CA ASN A 31 9.82 -1.74 -6.20
C ASN A 31 8.67 -2.63 -6.69
N ARG A 32 7.56 -1.96 -7.13
CA ARG A 32 6.37 -2.68 -7.60
C ARG A 32 6.63 -3.65 -8.74
N LYS A 33 7.66 -3.40 -9.59
CA LYS A 33 7.92 -4.21 -10.78
C LYS A 33 8.60 -5.54 -10.48
N GLU A 34 9.46 -5.59 -9.49
CA GLU A 34 10.23 -6.78 -9.13
C GLU A 34 9.64 -7.52 -7.93
N GLU A 35 9.07 -6.78 -6.97
CA GLU A 35 8.58 -7.34 -5.71
C GLU A 35 7.05 -7.26 -5.58
N GLY A 36 6.45 -6.21 -6.13
CA GLY A 36 5.05 -5.88 -5.89
C GLY A 36 4.06 -6.57 -6.82
N LEU A 37 4.42 -6.82 -8.09
CA LEU A 37 3.49 -7.24 -9.14
C LEU A 37 4.07 -8.36 -10.01
N MET A 38 3.21 -9.26 -10.45
CA MET A 38 3.53 -10.29 -11.44
C MET A 38 3.23 -9.74 -12.84
N LEU A 39 4.20 -9.05 -13.47
CA LEU A 39 4.00 -8.24 -14.68
C LEU A 39 3.41 -9.02 -15.88
N GLN A 40 3.73 -10.30 -16.02
CA GLN A 40 3.25 -11.18 -17.09
C GLN A 40 1.88 -11.81 -16.78
N ARG A 41 1.34 -11.59 -15.58
CA ARG A 41 0.05 -12.11 -15.16
C ARG A 41 -1.05 -11.08 -15.31
N SER A 42 -2.29 -11.57 -15.36
CA SER A 42 -3.48 -10.73 -15.52
C SER A 42 -3.71 -9.80 -14.31
N LEU A 43 -4.56 -8.78 -14.50
CA LEU A 43 -5.02 -7.94 -13.39
C LEU A 43 -5.74 -8.79 -12.34
N ALA A 44 -6.54 -9.77 -12.79
CA ALA A 44 -7.27 -10.66 -11.89
C ALA A 44 -6.34 -11.46 -10.99
N GLU A 45 -5.33 -12.12 -11.55
CA GLU A 45 -4.33 -12.87 -10.79
C GLU A 45 -3.55 -11.99 -9.81
N ASN A 46 -3.17 -10.79 -10.23
CA ASN A 46 -2.46 -9.84 -9.35
C ASN A 46 -3.32 -9.33 -8.20
N LEU A 47 -4.58 -9.01 -8.46
CA LEU A 47 -5.50 -8.49 -7.45
C LEU A 47 -5.82 -9.54 -6.38
N THR A 48 -6.05 -10.80 -6.80
CA THR A 48 -6.51 -11.87 -5.91
C THR A 48 -5.37 -12.70 -5.33
N ALA A 49 -4.11 -12.40 -5.66
CA ALA A 49 -2.92 -13.18 -5.28
C ALA A 49 -2.84 -13.51 -3.77
N THR A 50 -3.22 -12.58 -2.90
CA THR A 50 -3.16 -12.77 -1.44
C THR A 50 -4.42 -13.39 -0.84
N ARG A 51 -5.53 -13.37 -1.58
CA ARG A 51 -6.83 -13.94 -1.18
C ARG A 51 -7.54 -14.50 -2.40
N PRO A 52 -7.14 -15.70 -2.89
CA PRO A 52 -7.72 -16.30 -4.08
C PRO A 52 -9.22 -16.54 -3.95
N VAL A 53 -9.96 -16.36 -5.03
CA VAL A 53 -11.39 -16.61 -5.09
C VAL A 53 -11.62 -18.10 -5.36
N ALA A 54 -11.61 -18.89 -4.28
CA ALA A 54 -11.82 -20.32 -4.33
C ALA A 54 -13.31 -20.70 -4.17
N HIS A 55 -13.71 -21.84 -4.71
CA HIS A 55 -15.00 -22.46 -4.40
C HIS A 55 -14.96 -23.00 -2.97
N ARG A 56 -15.99 -22.70 -2.15
CA ARG A 56 -16.08 -23.24 -0.77
C ARG A 56 -16.02 -24.77 -0.79
N GLY A 57 -14.98 -25.33 -0.17
CA GLY A 57 -14.82 -26.77 0.04
C GLY A 57 -14.10 -27.54 -1.07
N SER A 58 -13.83 -26.99 -2.27
CA SER A 58 -13.20 -27.73 -3.38
C SER A 58 -11.77 -27.35 -3.69
N GLY A 59 -11.27 -26.23 -3.20
CA GLY A 59 -9.95 -25.69 -3.55
C GLY A 59 -9.78 -25.22 -5.00
N TRP A 60 -10.83 -25.36 -5.85
CA TRP A 60 -10.79 -24.90 -7.23
C TRP A 60 -10.98 -23.40 -7.34
N LEU A 61 -10.13 -22.74 -8.14
CA LEU A 61 -10.26 -21.33 -8.44
C LEU A 61 -11.45 -21.08 -9.38
N PHE A 62 -12.34 -20.15 -9.01
CA PHE A 62 -13.51 -19.82 -9.81
C PHE A 62 -13.21 -18.59 -10.67
N ARG A 63 -12.60 -18.80 -11.85
CA ARG A 63 -12.16 -17.74 -12.78
C ARG A 63 -13.27 -16.74 -13.14
N GLY A 64 -14.50 -17.19 -13.32
CA GLY A 64 -15.64 -16.30 -13.62
C GLY A 64 -15.91 -15.31 -12.49
N ARG A 65 -15.89 -15.76 -11.25
CA ARG A 65 -16.08 -14.91 -10.06
C ARG A 65 -14.90 -13.99 -9.82
N GLU A 66 -13.69 -14.48 -10.05
CA GLU A 66 -12.47 -13.70 -9.97
C GLU A 66 -12.50 -12.52 -10.97
N ARG A 67 -12.93 -12.76 -12.22
CA ARG A 67 -13.13 -11.72 -13.24
C ARG A 67 -14.18 -10.69 -12.84
N SER A 68 -15.33 -11.14 -12.31
CA SER A 68 -16.39 -10.24 -11.86
C SER A 68 -15.89 -9.33 -10.74
N LEU A 69 -15.27 -9.91 -9.72
CA LEU A 69 -14.66 -9.19 -8.61
C LEU A 69 -13.61 -8.18 -9.09
N THR A 70 -12.77 -8.59 -10.04
CA THR A 70 -11.74 -7.70 -10.58
C THR A 70 -12.34 -6.52 -11.34
N ARG A 71 -13.44 -6.71 -12.09
CA ARG A 71 -14.17 -5.59 -12.71
C ARG A 71 -14.71 -4.60 -11.67
N GLU A 72 -15.23 -5.08 -10.55
CA GLU A 72 -15.67 -4.22 -9.45
C GLU A 72 -14.53 -3.37 -8.88
N TRP A 73 -13.35 -3.98 -8.68
CA TRP A 73 -12.16 -3.26 -8.23
C TRP A 73 -11.59 -2.30 -9.27
N ILE A 74 -11.58 -2.66 -10.55
CA ILE A 74 -11.20 -1.77 -11.67
C ILE A 74 -12.06 -0.51 -11.63
N SER A 75 -13.38 -0.66 -11.49
CA SER A 75 -14.31 0.47 -11.36
C SER A 75 -14.06 1.28 -10.10
N LYS A 76 -14.01 0.63 -8.93
CA LYS A 76 -13.84 1.28 -7.62
C LYS A 76 -12.56 2.10 -7.53
N LEU A 77 -11.47 1.60 -8.09
CA LEU A 77 -10.17 2.28 -8.09
C LEU A 77 -9.94 3.17 -9.31
N SER A 78 -10.94 3.27 -10.20
CA SER A 78 -10.83 4.01 -11.45
C SER A 78 -9.58 3.60 -12.23
N VAL A 79 -9.33 2.31 -12.37
CA VAL A 79 -8.22 1.76 -13.15
C VAL A 79 -8.56 1.83 -14.63
N ARG A 80 -7.66 2.35 -15.45
CA ARG A 80 -7.80 2.32 -16.91
C ARG A 80 -7.26 1.00 -17.44
N ALA A 81 -8.15 0.03 -17.64
CA ALA A 81 -7.83 -1.29 -18.16
C ALA A 81 -8.89 -1.71 -19.18
N ARG A 82 -8.50 -2.56 -20.12
CA ARG A 82 -9.36 -3.12 -21.16
C ARG A 82 -10.31 -4.18 -20.57
N ASP A 83 -9.76 -5.09 -19.82
CA ASP A 83 -10.49 -6.18 -19.15
C ASP A 83 -9.63 -6.80 -18.02
N PRO A 84 -10.21 -7.66 -17.14
CA PRO A 84 -9.48 -8.31 -16.05
C PRO A 84 -8.35 -9.25 -16.45
N GLU A 85 -8.38 -9.77 -17.69
CA GLU A 85 -7.36 -10.70 -18.19
C GLU A 85 -6.16 -9.98 -18.82
N GLN A 86 -6.23 -8.67 -18.99
CA GLN A 86 -5.11 -7.88 -19.48
C GLN A 86 -3.88 -8.08 -18.59
N ALA A 87 -2.70 -8.27 -19.20
CA ALA A 87 -1.45 -8.34 -18.44
C ALA A 87 -1.17 -7.01 -17.74
N ILE A 88 -0.83 -7.07 -16.44
CA ILE A 88 -0.66 -5.85 -15.65
C ILE A 88 0.53 -5.02 -16.14
N GLY A 89 1.53 -5.65 -16.76
CA GLY A 89 2.67 -4.98 -17.36
C GLY A 89 2.32 -3.98 -18.48
N GLU A 90 1.15 -4.15 -19.13
CA GLU A 90 0.64 -3.25 -20.19
C GLU A 90 0.05 -1.94 -19.62
N LEU A 91 -0.21 -1.87 -18.31
CA LEU A 91 -0.80 -0.69 -17.69
C LEU A 91 0.26 0.39 -17.42
N SER A 92 -0.20 1.65 -17.38
CA SER A 92 0.62 2.74 -16.84
C SER A 92 0.99 2.50 -15.37
N GLY A 93 2.10 3.11 -14.92
CA GLY A 93 2.58 2.96 -13.55
C GLY A 93 1.52 3.31 -12.48
N GLY A 94 0.72 4.36 -12.71
CA GLY A 94 -0.36 4.72 -11.81
C GLY A 94 -1.48 3.68 -11.73
N ASN A 95 -1.83 3.04 -12.84
CA ASN A 95 -2.82 1.96 -12.84
C ASN A 95 -2.27 0.67 -12.21
N GLN A 96 -0.99 0.36 -12.43
CA GLN A 96 -0.30 -0.73 -11.74
C GLN A 96 -0.34 -0.53 -10.22
N GLN A 97 -0.06 0.69 -9.75
CA GLN A 97 -0.06 1.04 -8.34
C GLN A 97 -1.45 0.88 -7.71
N LYS A 98 -2.50 1.28 -8.43
CA LYS A 98 -3.88 1.09 -7.98
C LYS A 98 -4.26 -0.40 -7.84
N ILE A 99 -3.82 -1.27 -8.74
CA ILE A 99 -4.05 -2.72 -8.61
C ILE A 99 -3.27 -3.29 -7.43
N ALA A 100 -2.01 -2.87 -7.22
CA ALA A 100 -1.22 -3.29 -6.07
C ALA A 100 -1.89 -2.89 -4.74
N LEU A 101 -2.40 -1.66 -4.64
CA LEU A 101 -3.17 -1.20 -3.49
C LEU A 101 -4.51 -1.95 -3.38
N GLY A 102 -5.21 -2.16 -4.51
CA GLY A 102 -6.44 -2.94 -4.58
C GLY A 102 -6.30 -4.37 -4.04
N ARG A 103 -5.14 -5.01 -4.26
CA ARG A 103 -4.83 -6.32 -3.68
C ARG A 103 -4.83 -6.30 -2.15
N LEU A 104 -4.26 -5.25 -1.53
CA LEU A 104 -4.27 -5.09 -0.07
C LEU A 104 -5.69 -4.87 0.46
N LEU A 105 -6.50 -4.11 -0.28
CA LEU A 105 -7.89 -3.86 0.08
C LEU A 105 -8.77 -5.10 -0.11
N HIS A 106 -8.56 -5.87 -1.19
CA HIS A 106 -9.22 -7.14 -1.41
C HIS A 106 -8.89 -8.16 -0.31
N HIS A 107 -7.65 -8.15 0.18
CA HIS A 107 -7.23 -8.94 1.33
C HIS A 107 -7.90 -8.50 2.64
N ASP A 108 -8.51 -7.31 2.67
CA ASP A 108 -9.05 -6.63 3.85
C ASP A 108 -7.98 -6.27 4.89
N ALA A 109 -6.82 -5.82 4.42
CA ALA A 109 -5.77 -5.33 5.30
C ALA A 109 -6.31 -4.20 6.21
N LYS A 110 -5.97 -4.27 7.50
CA LYS A 110 -6.31 -3.29 8.53
C LYS A 110 -5.15 -2.32 8.78
N ILE A 111 -3.94 -2.79 8.57
CA ILE A 111 -2.70 -2.02 8.65
C ILE A 111 -2.07 -2.03 7.27
N LEU A 112 -1.87 -0.86 6.70
CA LEU A 112 -1.30 -0.64 5.38
C LEU A 112 0.09 -0.01 5.54
N LEU A 113 1.12 -0.73 5.12
CA LEU A 113 2.48 -0.22 5.02
C LEU A 113 2.70 0.17 3.57
N LEU A 114 2.79 1.46 3.28
CA LEU A 114 2.90 2.02 1.94
C LEU A 114 4.29 2.64 1.77
N ASP A 115 5.16 1.93 1.06
CA ASP A 115 6.53 2.37 0.81
C ASP A 115 6.62 3.03 -0.56
N GLU A 116 6.91 4.34 -0.58
CA GLU A 116 6.97 5.20 -1.76
C GLU A 116 5.78 5.00 -2.73
N PRO A 117 4.51 5.04 -2.25
CA PRO A 117 3.36 4.59 -3.02
C PRO A 117 3.06 5.46 -4.24
N THR A 118 3.67 6.64 -4.35
CA THR A 118 3.48 7.59 -5.44
C THR A 118 4.69 7.77 -6.33
N ARG A 119 5.76 6.99 -6.09
CA ARG A 119 6.98 7.10 -6.88
C ARG A 119 6.79 6.63 -8.32
N GLY A 120 7.24 7.46 -9.26
CA GLY A 120 7.22 7.12 -10.69
C GLY A 120 5.82 7.01 -11.30
N ILE A 121 4.83 7.73 -10.76
CA ILE A 121 3.49 7.85 -11.33
C ILE A 121 3.16 9.32 -11.63
N ASP A 122 2.18 9.54 -12.50
CA ASP A 122 1.72 10.87 -12.90
C ASP A 122 0.95 11.59 -11.79
N VAL A 123 0.86 12.92 -11.87
CA VAL A 123 0.23 13.80 -10.86
C VAL A 123 -1.23 13.44 -10.61
N GLY A 124 -1.98 13.09 -11.66
CA GLY A 124 -3.38 12.69 -11.53
C GLY A 124 -3.54 11.38 -10.74
N SER A 125 -2.64 10.42 -10.98
CA SER A 125 -2.59 9.17 -10.23
C SER A 125 -2.17 9.39 -8.77
N LYS A 126 -1.22 10.29 -8.50
CA LYS A 126 -0.83 10.67 -7.12
C LYS A 126 -2.04 11.19 -6.33
N ALA A 127 -2.76 12.17 -6.87
CA ALA A 127 -3.94 12.73 -6.23
C ALA A 127 -5.01 11.67 -5.89
N GLN A 128 -5.17 10.65 -6.76
CA GLN A 128 -6.09 9.55 -6.50
C GLN A 128 -5.61 8.63 -5.37
N ILE A 129 -4.30 8.34 -5.30
CA ILE A 129 -3.70 7.56 -4.19
C ILE A 129 -3.86 8.31 -2.87
N TYR A 130 -3.57 9.62 -2.82
CA TYR A 130 -3.73 10.42 -1.60
C TYR A 130 -5.17 10.40 -1.09
N ARG A 131 -6.14 10.64 -1.97
CA ARG A 131 -7.55 10.59 -1.60
C ARG A 131 -7.95 9.21 -1.07
N LEU A 132 -7.55 8.15 -1.75
CA LEU A 132 -7.85 6.78 -1.33
C LEU A 132 -7.22 6.47 0.04
N THR A 133 -5.98 6.92 0.28
CA THR A 133 -5.29 6.77 1.57
C THR A 133 -6.06 7.47 2.69
N GLY A 134 -6.51 8.72 2.47
CA GLY A 134 -7.34 9.44 3.44
C GLY A 134 -8.70 8.78 3.70
N GLU A 135 -9.37 8.27 2.65
CA GLU A 135 -10.63 7.52 2.81
C GLU A 135 -10.44 6.23 3.64
N LEU A 136 -9.31 5.55 3.48
CA LEU A 136 -8.99 4.35 4.25
C LEU A 136 -8.70 4.66 5.72
N ALA A 137 -7.97 5.74 5.99
CA ALA A 137 -7.73 6.24 7.34
C ALA A 137 -9.05 6.65 8.02
N ALA A 138 -9.94 7.36 7.32
CA ALA A 138 -11.27 7.72 7.81
C ALA A 138 -12.17 6.51 8.11
N GLN A 139 -11.94 5.35 7.45
CA GLN A 139 -12.59 4.08 7.74
C GLN A 139 -11.96 3.32 8.91
N GLY A 140 -11.00 3.90 9.62
CA GLY A 140 -10.33 3.32 10.78
C GLY A 140 -9.19 2.35 10.45
N LYS A 141 -8.68 2.34 9.22
CA LYS A 141 -7.46 1.59 8.89
C LYS A 141 -6.23 2.38 9.34
N ALA A 142 -5.23 1.68 9.88
CA ALA A 142 -3.94 2.27 10.18
C ALA A 142 -3.10 2.33 8.89
N VAL A 143 -2.55 3.49 8.56
CA VAL A 143 -1.70 3.68 7.39
C VAL A 143 -0.34 4.21 7.83
N LEU A 144 0.72 3.45 7.56
CA LEU A 144 2.10 3.91 7.63
C LEU A 144 2.54 4.26 6.21
N PHE A 145 2.73 5.55 5.96
CA PHE A 145 3.10 6.10 4.67
C PHE A 145 4.57 6.51 4.71
N VAL A 146 5.42 5.84 3.93
CA VAL A 146 6.85 6.16 3.81
C VAL A 146 7.08 6.89 2.50
N SER A 147 7.73 8.05 2.55
CA SER A 147 8.08 8.82 1.36
C SER A 147 9.31 9.68 1.59
N SER A 148 10.07 9.88 0.52
CA SER A 148 11.16 10.85 0.41
C SER A 148 10.68 12.23 -0.05
N TYR A 149 9.41 12.38 -0.48
CA TYR A 149 8.85 13.62 -0.98
C TYR A 149 8.09 14.37 0.12
N ILE A 150 8.78 15.34 0.76
CA ILE A 150 8.27 16.09 1.93
C ILE A 150 6.87 16.72 1.71
N PRO A 151 6.57 17.37 0.56
CA PRO A 151 5.25 17.98 0.37
C PRO A 151 4.08 17.00 0.47
N GLU A 152 4.25 15.73 0.06
CA GLU A 152 3.18 14.75 0.21
C GLU A 152 2.98 14.32 1.67
N LEU A 153 4.06 14.18 2.44
CA LEU A 153 3.96 13.88 3.88
C LEU A 153 3.17 14.96 4.62
N LEU A 154 3.50 16.23 4.35
CA LEU A 154 2.79 17.37 4.95
C LEU A 154 1.32 17.46 4.53
N GLY A 155 0.99 17.00 3.30
CA GLY A 155 -0.36 17.08 2.77
C GLY A 155 -1.25 15.86 3.06
N VAL A 156 -0.67 14.71 3.45
CA VAL A 156 -1.41 13.44 3.54
C VAL A 156 -1.40 12.86 4.96
N CYS A 157 -0.34 13.11 5.75
CA CYS A 157 -0.16 12.48 7.06
C CYS A 157 -0.70 13.35 8.20
N ASP A 158 -1.25 12.72 9.23
CA ASP A 158 -1.63 13.38 10.49
C ASP A 158 -0.42 13.56 11.40
N THR A 159 0.50 12.62 11.38
CA THR A 159 1.74 12.59 12.18
C THR A 159 2.90 12.20 11.29
N ILE A 160 4.04 12.87 11.44
CA ILE A 160 5.25 12.58 10.68
C ILE A 160 6.38 12.21 11.63
N GLY A 161 7.00 11.05 11.37
CA GLY A 161 8.23 10.60 11.99
C GLY A 161 9.40 10.74 11.02
N VAL A 162 10.49 11.32 11.48
CA VAL A 162 11.70 11.53 10.67
C VAL A 162 12.78 10.53 11.05
N MET A 163 13.26 9.79 10.06
CA MET A 163 14.38 8.87 10.20
C MET A 163 15.70 9.56 9.84
N CYS A 164 16.68 9.44 10.72
CA CYS A 164 18.06 9.90 10.47
C CYS A 164 19.05 8.81 10.84
N ARG A 165 19.89 8.40 9.90
CA ARG A 165 20.97 7.41 10.12
C ARG A 165 20.47 6.12 10.81
N GLY A 166 19.30 5.62 10.39
CA GLY A 166 18.70 4.39 10.91
C GLY A 166 18.00 4.52 12.27
N LYS A 167 17.85 5.74 12.80
CA LYS A 167 17.13 6.03 14.05
C LYS A 167 15.97 6.97 13.80
N LEU A 168 14.91 6.83 14.58
CA LEU A 168 13.81 7.78 14.61
C LEU A 168 14.28 9.04 15.36
N ALA A 169 14.53 10.12 14.63
CA ALA A 169 15.06 11.37 15.17
C ALA A 169 13.96 12.18 15.90
N ALA A 170 12.78 12.27 15.30
CA ALA A 170 11.67 13.02 15.88
C ALA A 170 10.33 12.48 15.36
N THR A 171 9.26 12.69 16.14
CA THR A 171 7.88 12.41 15.73
C THR A 171 6.98 13.53 16.25
N ARG A 172 6.20 14.17 15.37
CA ARG A 172 5.30 15.28 15.72
C ARG A 172 4.05 15.25 14.83
N PRO A 173 2.95 15.90 15.23
CA PRO A 173 1.83 16.22 14.34
C PRO A 173 2.31 16.92 13.06
N ALA A 174 1.71 16.62 11.91
CA ALA A 174 2.12 17.21 10.63
C ALA A 174 2.05 18.74 10.64
N ALA A 175 1.07 19.31 11.33
CA ALA A 175 0.89 20.77 11.47
C ALA A 175 2.05 21.48 12.21
N GLU A 176 2.87 20.75 12.95
CA GLU A 176 4.03 21.29 13.68
C GLU A 176 5.32 21.26 12.84
N TRP A 177 5.25 20.72 11.63
CA TRP A 177 6.37 20.62 10.73
C TRP A 177 6.32 21.66 9.60
N THR A 178 7.49 22.10 9.19
CA THR A 178 7.74 22.77 7.91
C THR A 178 8.68 21.94 7.07
N GLU A 179 8.76 22.20 5.77
CA GLU A 179 9.75 21.51 4.90
C GLU A 179 11.17 21.69 5.44
N HIS A 180 11.49 22.89 5.95
CA HIS A 180 12.80 23.22 6.51
C HIS A 180 13.12 22.37 7.75
N THR A 181 12.22 22.33 8.74
CA THR A 181 12.45 21.58 9.98
C THR A 181 12.47 20.07 9.77
N LEU A 182 11.70 19.54 8.78
CA LEU A 182 11.79 18.15 8.37
C LEU A 182 13.16 17.81 7.79
N MET A 183 13.70 18.71 6.92
CA MET A 183 15.04 18.55 6.37
C MET A 183 16.12 18.57 7.47
N GLU A 184 16.07 19.52 8.39
CA GLU A 184 17.01 19.61 9.51
C GLU A 184 17.01 18.33 10.35
N ALA A 185 15.83 17.79 10.67
CA ALA A 185 15.71 16.53 11.39
C ALA A 185 16.28 15.35 10.60
N ALA A 186 16.07 15.32 9.28
CA ALA A 186 16.54 14.23 8.41
C ALA A 186 18.09 14.20 8.30
N ILE A 187 18.75 15.35 8.31
CA ILE A 187 20.22 15.45 8.27
C ILE A 187 20.85 15.38 9.67
N GLY A 188 20.05 15.44 10.73
CA GLY A 188 20.50 15.32 12.11
C GLY A 188 21.09 16.60 12.69
N THR A 189 20.52 17.75 12.32
CA THR A 189 20.94 19.08 12.82
C THR A 189 20.16 19.48 14.07
N ILE A 190 19.06 18.79 14.36
CA ILE A 190 18.20 18.93 15.56
C ILE A 190 17.99 17.59 16.25
#